data_9c46b63ee595ae5509068aa992009ecd
#
_entry.id   9c46b63ee595ae5509068aa992009ecd
#
_cell.length_a   1.000
_cell.length_b   1.000
_cell.length_c   1.000
_cell.angle_alpha   90.00
_cell.angle_beta   90.00
_cell.angle_gamma   90.00
#
_symmetry.space_group_name_H-M   'P 1'
#
loop_
_entity.id
_entity.type
_entity.pdbx_description
1 polymer ?
#
loop_
_entity_poly.entity_id
_entity_poly.type
_entity_poly.pdbx_seq_one_letter_code
_entity_poly.pdbx_strand_id
1 'polypeptide(L)'
;LPRDVFLHLFAVVTMYWSAISFITLCWQYVNYFFPDVLNYGYGYMGFAGPIRFAVSSLVIVFPLFILVSWFLNKIYTKEAQVRESKIRKWLIYLALFITSLVIIGDLIFVINTFLGGEIKARFILKAISILVVAGVIFGYYLDDVRRSTPSKSAKYFAAVSSVVILIAVVGAFSIVGSPANARLVQFDQQRIN
;
A
#
# COMPACT_ATOMS: atom_id res chain seq x y z
N LEU A 1 -28.62 0.35 -2.49
CA LEU A 1 -28.85 1.71 -2.01
C LEU A 1 -27.59 2.55 -2.24
N PRO A 2 -27.68 3.88 -2.52
CA PRO A 2 -26.49 4.71 -2.84
C PRO A 2 -25.41 4.68 -1.76
N ARG A 3 -25.80 4.60 -0.48
CA ARG A 3 -24.89 4.46 0.66
C ARG A 3 -24.00 3.23 0.55
N ASP A 4 -24.56 2.11 0.16
CA ASP A 4 -23.81 0.83 0.11
C ASP A 4 -22.82 0.85 -1.06
N VAL A 5 -23.21 1.43 -2.19
CA VAL A 5 -22.30 1.64 -3.33
C VAL A 5 -21.13 2.52 -2.93
N PHE A 6 -21.40 3.64 -2.27
CA PHE A 6 -20.36 4.55 -1.79
C PHE A 6 -19.40 3.86 -0.83
N LEU A 7 -19.90 3.14 0.17
CA LEU A 7 -19.06 2.47 1.16
C LEU A 7 -18.15 1.40 0.54
N HIS A 8 -18.67 0.61 -0.41
CA HIS A 8 -17.87 -0.40 -1.09
C HIS A 8 -16.80 0.24 -2.00
N LEU A 9 -17.19 1.25 -2.78
CA LEU A 9 -16.25 1.98 -3.62
C LEU A 9 -15.16 2.65 -2.78
N PHE A 10 -15.55 3.30 -1.68
CA PHE A 10 -14.62 3.96 -0.78
C PHE A 10 -13.65 2.97 -0.11
N ALA A 11 -14.13 1.77 0.28
CA ALA A 11 -13.28 0.71 0.81
C ALA A 11 -12.23 0.24 -0.22
N VAL A 12 -12.63 0.05 -1.48
CA VAL A 12 -11.72 -0.37 -2.55
C VAL A 12 -10.68 0.72 -2.83
N VAL A 13 -11.10 1.96 -2.97
CA VAL A 13 -10.20 3.10 -3.25
C VAL A 13 -9.19 3.30 -2.11
N THR A 14 -9.66 3.32 -0.85
CA THR A 14 -8.76 3.51 0.31
C THR A 14 -7.80 2.34 0.49
N MET A 15 -8.20 1.13 0.13
CA MET A 15 -7.31 -0.01 0.13
C MET A 15 -6.19 0.12 -0.90
N TYR A 16 -6.53 0.44 -2.16
CA TYR A 16 -5.50 0.63 -3.20
C TYR A 16 -4.59 1.81 -2.89
N TRP A 17 -5.13 2.90 -2.38
CA TRP A 17 -4.31 4.04 -1.96
C TRP A 17 -3.32 3.65 -0.86
N SER A 18 -3.79 2.90 0.15
CA SER A 18 -2.92 2.39 1.21
C SER A 18 -1.84 1.44 0.67
N ALA A 19 -2.21 0.56 -0.27
CA ALA A 19 -1.27 -0.36 -0.92
C ALA A 19 -0.17 0.38 -1.71
N ILE A 20 -0.55 1.36 -2.52
CA ILE A 20 0.39 2.20 -3.29
C ILE A 20 1.32 2.97 -2.35
N SER A 21 0.77 3.56 -1.28
CA SER A 21 1.56 4.28 -0.29
C SER A 21 2.53 3.35 0.44
N PHE A 22 2.11 2.14 0.77
CA PHE A 22 2.97 1.14 1.40
C PHE A 22 4.09 0.65 0.47
N ILE A 23 3.78 0.37 -0.79
CA ILE A 23 4.80 0.02 -1.82
C ILE A 23 5.79 1.17 -1.98
N THR A 24 5.30 2.42 -2.05
CA THR A 24 6.16 3.60 -2.13
C THR A 24 7.10 3.68 -0.94
N LEU A 25 6.61 3.42 0.27
CA LEU A 25 7.44 3.40 1.47
C LEU A 25 8.49 2.28 1.41
N CYS A 26 8.11 1.07 1.02
CA CYS A 26 9.04 -0.05 0.82
C CYS A 26 10.14 0.30 -0.20
N TRP A 27 9.79 0.97 -1.29
CA TRP A 27 10.75 1.40 -2.31
C TRP A 27 11.74 2.43 -1.77
N GLN A 28 11.30 3.32 -0.88
CA GLN A 28 12.21 4.27 -0.24
C GLN A 28 13.16 3.57 0.73
N TYR A 29 12.70 2.54 1.45
CA TYR A 29 13.60 1.69 2.24
C TYR A 29 14.65 1.00 1.37
N VAL A 30 14.21 0.40 0.25
CA VAL A 30 15.15 -0.21 -0.70
C VAL A 30 16.15 0.82 -1.23
N ASN A 31 15.70 2.03 -1.55
CA ASN A 31 16.60 3.11 -2.00
C ASN A 31 17.58 3.55 -0.92
N TYR A 32 17.17 3.55 0.35
CA TYR A 32 18.00 3.94 1.48
C TYR A 32 19.08 2.88 1.80
N PHE A 33 18.69 1.60 1.85
CA PHE A 33 19.62 0.50 2.19
C PHE A 33 20.51 0.09 1.00
N PHE A 34 20.08 0.33 -0.22
CA PHE A 34 20.80 0.01 -1.46
C PHE A 34 20.96 1.25 -2.33
N PRO A 35 21.78 2.23 -1.92
CA PRO A 35 21.98 3.47 -2.69
C PRO A 35 22.62 3.17 -4.04
N ASP A 36 22.20 3.90 -5.09
CA ASP A 36 22.83 3.80 -6.40
C ASP A 36 24.04 4.74 -6.45
N VAL A 37 25.22 4.18 -6.74
CA VAL A 37 26.49 4.93 -6.81
C VAL A 37 26.46 6.04 -7.85
N LEU A 38 25.63 5.89 -8.89
CA LEU A 38 25.48 6.89 -9.96
C LEU A 38 24.55 8.06 -9.60
N ASN A 39 23.78 7.95 -8.51
CA ASN A 39 22.80 8.94 -8.07
C ASN A 39 23.21 9.71 -6.80
N TYR A 40 24.49 9.92 -6.59
CA TYR A 40 25.00 10.71 -5.45
C TYR A 40 24.50 12.17 -5.39
N GLY A 41 23.89 12.68 -6.47
CA GLY A 41 23.32 14.05 -6.51
C GLY A 41 21.98 14.24 -5.79
N TYR A 42 21.26 13.17 -5.49
CA TYR A 42 19.99 13.22 -4.75
C TYR A 42 20.18 12.85 -3.27
N GLY A 43 21.01 13.59 -2.56
CA GLY A 43 21.28 13.38 -1.15
C GLY A 43 20.01 13.15 -0.28
N TYR A 44 20.13 13.18 1.02
CA TYR A 44 19.06 13.00 2.04
C TYR A 44 17.70 13.65 1.65
N MET A 45 17.69 14.76 0.91
CA MET A 45 16.48 15.44 0.43
C MET A 45 15.67 14.64 -0.60
N GLY A 46 16.30 13.78 -1.41
CA GLY A 46 15.61 13.00 -2.45
C GLY A 46 14.66 11.94 -1.87
N PHE A 47 14.92 11.43 -0.66
CA PHE A 47 14.12 10.39 -0.01
C PHE A 47 13.04 10.95 0.92
N ALA A 48 13.30 12.12 1.52
CA ALA A 48 12.46 12.67 2.58
C ALA A 48 11.04 13.03 2.08
N GLY A 49 10.91 13.60 0.89
CA GLY A 49 9.61 13.96 0.30
C GLY A 49 8.68 12.76 0.10
N PRO A 50 9.09 11.75 -0.69
CA PRO A 50 8.29 10.55 -0.91
C PRO A 50 7.97 9.77 0.37
N ILE A 51 8.90 9.68 1.34
CA ILE A 51 8.65 9.02 2.63
C ILE A 51 7.59 9.78 3.40
N ARG A 52 7.68 11.11 3.49
CA ARG A 52 6.69 11.94 4.19
C ARG A 52 5.30 11.77 3.59
N PHE A 53 5.20 11.80 2.26
CA PHE A 53 3.92 11.59 1.57
C PHE A 53 3.36 10.19 1.84
N ALA A 54 4.17 9.14 1.73
CA ALA A 54 3.76 7.77 1.97
C ALA A 54 3.30 7.58 3.43
N VAL A 55 4.05 8.08 4.40
CA VAL A 55 3.70 8.01 5.82
C VAL A 55 2.40 8.77 6.12
N SER A 56 2.27 10.01 5.64
CA SER A 56 1.06 10.81 5.82
C SER A 56 -0.17 10.12 5.23
N SER A 57 -0.03 9.57 4.03
CA SER A 57 -1.11 8.82 3.37
C SER A 57 -1.48 7.57 4.17
N LEU A 58 -0.51 6.78 4.64
CA LEU A 58 -0.78 5.58 5.42
C LEU A 58 -1.43 5.90 6.77
N VAL A 59 -0.98 6.94 7.46
CA VAL A 59 -1.55 7.34 8.75
C VAL A 59 -3.00 7.80 8.64
N ILE A 60 -3.41 8.36 7.50
CA ILE A 60 -4.77 8.85 7.28
C ILE A 60 -5.63 7.78 6.58
N VAL A 61 -5.17 7.27 5.44
CA VAL A 61 -6.01 6.45 4.55
C VAL A 61 -6.17 5.02 5.06
N PHE A 62 -5.13 4.44 5.65
CA PHE A 62 -5.22 3.08 6.15
C PHE A 62 -6.20 2.91 7.33
N PRO A 63 -6.21 3.77 8.37
CA PRO A 63 -7.26 3.73 9.39
C PRO A 63 -8.67 3.94 8.81
N LEU A 64 -8.83 4.80 7.79
CA LEU A 64 -10.12 4.97 7.10
C LEU A 64 -10.54 3.67 6.41
N PHE A 65 -9.62 2.98 5.74
CA PHE A 65 -9.90 1.66 5.16
C PHE A 65 -10.36 0.67 6.21
N ILE A 66 -9.69 0.58 7.36
CA ILE A 66 -10.06 -0.31 8.46
C ILE A 66 -11.44 0.03 9.01
N LEU A 67 -11.72 1.33 9.25
CA LEU A 67 -13.01 1.81 9.75
C LEU A 67 -14.16 1.46 8.80
N VAL A 68 -13.99 1.74 7.51
CA VAL A 68 -15.02 1.44 6.50
C VAL A 68 -15.23 -0.07 6.35
N SER A 69 -14.16 -0.85 6.34
CA SER A 69 -14.23 -2.31 6.29
C SER A 69 -14.93 -2.90 7.52
N TRP A 70 -14.64 -2.36 8.71
CA TRP A 70 -15.34 -2.73 9.94
C TRP A 70 -16.83 -2.38 9.89
N PHE A 71 -17.15 -1.18 9.40
CA PHE A 71 -18.54 -0.72 9.27
C PHE A 71 -19.32 -1.57 8.26
N LEU A 72 -18.72 -1.89 7.09
CA LEU A 72 -19.32 -2.82 6.12
C LEU A 72 -19.55 -4.20 6.71
N ASN A 73 -18.60 -4.74 7.47
CA ASN A 73 -18.74 -6.04 8.11
C ASN A 73 -19.89 -6.05 9.13
N LYS A 74 -20.10 -4.94 9.85
CA LYS A 74 -21.25 -4.76 10.77
C LYS A 74 -22.58 -4.70 10.01
N ILE A 75 -22.61 -4.09 8.83
CA ILE A 75 -23.81 -4.08 7.96
C ILE A 75 -24.11 -5.50 7.48
N TYR A 76 -23.12 -6.24 7.02
CA TYR A 76 -23.28 -7.62 6.53
C TYR A 76 -23.83 -8.59 7.58
N THR A 77 -23.53 -8.37 8.85
CA THR A 77 -24.09 -9.19 9.95
C THR A 77 -25.57 -8.89 10.22
N LYS A 78 -26.04 -7.70 9.86
CA LYS A 78 -27.43 -7.28 10.06
C LYS A 78 -28.30 -7.50 8.82
N GLU A 79 -27.75 -7.27 7.64
CA GLU A 79 -28.46 -7.26 6.36
C GLU A 79 -27.71 -8.16 5.35
N ALA A 80 -28.00 -9.45 5.34
CA ALA A 80 -27.37 -10.42 4.44
C ALA A 80 -27.53 -10.05 2.95
N GLN A 81 -28.65 -9.39 2.60
CA GLN A 81 -28.92 -8.93 1.22
C GLN A 81 -27.85 -7.94 0.71
N VAL A 82 -27.29 -7.09 1.57
CA VAL A 82 -26.26 -6.12 1.18
C VAL A 82 -24.97 -6.84 0.80
N ARG A 83 -24.66 -7.95 1.46
CA ARG A 83 -23.50 -8.79 1.14
C ARG A 83 -23.65 -9.47 -0.21
N GLU A 84 -24.85 -9.88 -0.60
CA GLU A 84 -25.13 -10.52 -1.89
C GLU A 84 -25.35 -9.54 -3.03
N SER A 85 -25.24 -8.24 -2.77
CA SER A 85 -25.49 -7.21 -3.76
C SER A 85 -24.60 -7.39 -5.00
N LYS A 86 -25.21 -7.25 -6.20
CA LYS A 86 -24.49 -7.33 -7.49
C LYS A 86 -23.35 -6.33 -7.57
N ILE A 87 -23.54 -5.15 -6.97
CA ILE A 87 -22.55 -4.05 -6.97
C ILE A 87 -21.29 -4.45 -6.18
N ARG A 88 -21.45 -5.04 -5.00
CA ARG A 88 -20.31 -5.55 -4.24
C ARG A 88 -19.52 -6.58 -5.04
N LYS A 89 -20.21 -7.59 -5.58
CA LYS A 89 -19.57 -8.64 -6.39
C LYS A 89 -18.82 -8.03 -7.58
N TRP A 90 -19.44 -7.09 -8.28
CA TRP A 90 -18.82 -6.41 -9.42
C TRP A 90 -17.55 -5.63 -9.01
N LEU A 91 -17.59 -4.88 -7.90
CA LEU A 91 -16.43 -4.14 -7.40
C LEU A 91 -15.29 -5.07 -6.96
N ILE A 92 -15.61 -6.23 -6.35
CA ILE A 92 -14.59 -7.21 -5.97
C ILE A 92 -13.95 -7.84 -7.22
N TYR A 93 -14.74 -8.20 -8.25
CA TYR A 93 -14.18 -8.70 -9.50
C TYR A 93 -13.35 -7.65 -10.23
N LEU A 94 -13.77 -6.39 -10.20
CA LEU A 94 -12.98 -5.27 -10.73
C LEU A 94 -11.64 -5.13 -9.97
N ALA A 95 -11.66 -5.23 -8.64
CA ALA A 95 -10.45 -5.21 -7.83
C ALA A 95 -9.53 -6.40 -8.15
N LEU A 96 -10.05 -7.61 -8.27
CA LEU A 96 -9.29 -8.78 -8.70
C LEU A 96 -8.68 -8.60 -10.08
N PHE A 97 -9.44 -8.04 -11.02
CA PHE A 97 -8.96 -7.76 -12.37
C PHE A 97 -7.79 -6.75 -12.38
N ILE A 98 -7.95 -5.63 -11.68
CA ILE A 98 -6.89 -4.61 -11.56
C ILE A 98 -5.64 -5.21 -10.92
N THR A 99 -5.79 -5.97 -9.83
CA THR A 99 -4.66 -6.61 -9.13
C THR A 99 -3.96 -7.64 -10.01
N SER A 100 -4.72 -8.41 -10.81
CA SER A 100 -4.14 -9.35 -11.79
C SER A 100 -3.30 -8.64 -12.83
N LEU A 101 -3.78 -7.49 -13.36
CA LEU A 101 -3.01 -6.70 -14.32
C LEU A 101 -1.72 -6.14 -13.70
N VAL A 102 -1.76 -5.71 -12.44
CA VAL A 102 -0.56 -5.26 -11.72
C VAL A 102 0.45 -6.39 -11.59
N ILE A 103 0.02 -7.59 -11.20
CA ILE A 103 0.91 -8.77 -11.08
C ILE A 103 1.52 -9.12 -12.44
N ILE A 104 0.71 -9.18 -13.50
CA ILE A 104 1.19 -9.49 -14.86
C ILE A 104 2.19 -8.44 -15.32
N GLY A 105 1.88 -7.15 -15.14
CA GLY A 105 2.76 -6.05 -15.52
C GLY A 105 4.10 -6.09 -14.81
N ASP A 106 4.09 -6.38 -13.50
CA ASP A 106 5.31 -6.49 -12.70
C ASP A 106 6.16 -7.70 -13.14
N LEU A 107 5.54 -8.85 -13.40
CA LEU A 107 6.25 -10.03 -13.93
C LEU A 107 6.87 -9.77 -15.31
N ILE A 108 6.15 -9.11 -16.21
CA ILE A 108 6.69 -8.71 -17.52
C ILE A 108 7.89 -7.80 -17.32
N PHE A 109 7.81 -6.82 -16.42
CA PHE A 109 8.89 -5.89 -16.13
C PHE A 109 10.11 -6.62 -15.55
N VAL A 110 9.90 -7.60 -14.66
CA VAL A 110 10.97 -8.44 -14.10
C VAL A 110 11.69 -9.23 -15.20
N ILE A 111 10.93 -9.90 -16.07
CA ILE A 111 11.49 -10.69 -17.17
C ILE A 111 12.25 -9.80 -18.17
N ASN A 112 11.67 -8.65 -18.53
CA ASN A 112 12.31 -7.71 -19.45
C ASN A 112 13.66 -7.21 -18.92
N THR A 113 13.74 -6.86 -17.63
CA THR A 113 14.96 -6.41 -16.98
C THR A 113 16.00 -7.54 -16.86
N PHE A 114 15.52 -8.78 -16.59
CA PHE A 114 16.35 -9.97 -16.58
C PHE A 114 17.02 -10.19 -17.95
N LEU A 115 16.24 -10.14 -19.03
CA LEU A 115 16.73 -10.30 -20.39
C LEU A 115 17.68 -9.17 -20.81
N GLY A 116 17.50 -7.95 -20.26
CA GLY A 116 18.40 -6.83 -20.46
C GLY A 116 19.74 -6.95 -19.72
N GLY A 117 19.93 -7.98 -18.87
CA GLY A 117 21.16 -8.20 -18.11
C GLY A 117 21.34 -7.27 -16.90
N GLU A 118 20.34 -6.46 -16.57
CA GLU A 118 20.39 -5.47 -15.48
C GLU A 118 19.82 -6.01 -14.17
N ILE A 119 20.35 -7.12 -13.66
CA ILE A 119 19.88 -7.69 -12.39
C ILE A 119 20.61 -7.01 -11.22
N LYS A 120 19.99 -5.98 -10.65
CA LYS A 120 20.43 -5.37 -9.40
C LYS A 120 19.51 -5.80 -8.24
N ALA A 121 20.08 -6.08 -7.06
CA ALA A 121 19.31 -6.44 -5.86
C ALA A 121 18.20 -5.43 -5.56
N ARG A 122 18.47 -4.14 -5.75
CA ARG A 122 17.51 -3.03 -5.62
C ARG A 122 16.26 -3.22 -6.49
N PHE A 123 16.43 -3.64 -7.74
CA PHE A 123 15.34 -3.89 -8.66
C PHE A 123 14.47 -5.07 -8.19
N ILE A 124 15.13 -6.19 -7.85
CA ILE A 124 14.44 -7.40 -7.38
C ILE A 124 13.60 -7.12 -6.13
N LEU A 125 14.15 -6.41 -5.15
CA LEU A 125 13.44 -6.07 -3.92
C LEU A 125 12.21 -5.18 -4.16
N LYS A 126 12.28 -4.26 -5.13
CA LYS A 126 11.14 -3.43 -5.52
C LYS A 126 10.03 -4.25 -6.19
N ALA A 127 10.40 -5.15 -7.11
CA ALA A 127 9.46 -6.05 -7.75
C ALA A 127 8.81 -6.99 -6.74
N ILE A 128 9.59 -7.61 -5.85
CA ILE A 128 9.06 -8.46 -4.78
C ILE A 128 8.06 -7.69 -3.91
N SER A 129 8.31 -6.42 -3.59
CA SER A 129 7.37 -5.62 -2.79
C SER A 129 6.01 -5.45 -3.48
N ILE A 130 5.98 -5.25 -4.80
CA ILE A 130 4.74 -5.18 -5.59
C ILE A 130 4.05 -6.54 -5.58
N LEU A 131 4.76 -7.62 -5.90
CA LEU A 131 4.18 -8.96 -5.97
C LEU A 131 3.60 -9.42 -4.64
N VAL A 132 4.28 -9.15 -3.52
CA VAL A 132 3.80 -9.49 -2.18
C VAL A 132 2.52 -8.73 -1.86
N VAL A 133 2.51 -7.41 -2.02
CA VAL A 133 1.34 -6.58 -1.71
C VAL A 133 0.16 -6.93 -2.63
N ALA A 134 0.40 -7.01 -3.93
CA ALA A 134 -0.63 -7.39 -4.90
C ALA A 134 -1.15 -8.81 -4.65
N GLY A 135 -0.27 -9.77 -4.35
CA GLY A 135 -0.64 -11.14 -4.01
C GLY A 135 -1.52 -11.24 -2.76
N VAL A 136 -1.21 -10.47 -1.73
CA VAL A 136 -2.01 -10.38 -0.49
C VAL A 136 -3.40 -9.80 -0.77
N ILE A 137 -3.48 -8.72 -1.54
CA ILE A 137 -4.75 -8.10 -1.95
C ILE A 137 -5.58 -9.07 -2.81
N PHE A 138 -4.94 -9.71 -3.79
CA PHE A 138 -5.59 -10.69 -4.64
C PHE A 138 -6.16 -11.86 -3.82
N GLY A 139 -5.35 -12.42 -2.92
CA GLY A 139 -5.78 -13.50 -2.03
C GLY A 139 -6.93 -13.10 -1.12
N TYR A 140 -6.90 -11.89 -0.55
CA TYR A 140 -7.97 -11.35 0.28
C TYR A 140 -9.31 -11.26 -0.47
N TYR A 141 -9.31 -10.67 -1.66
CA TYR A 141 -10.54 -10.54 -2.45
C TYR A 141 -11.01 -11.87 -3.05
N LEU A 142 -10.10 -12.74 -3.43
CA LEU A 142 -10.44 -14.07 -3.91
C LEU A 142 -11.13 -14.90 -2.82
N ASP A 143 -10.65 -14.81 -1.59
CA ASP A 143 -11.27 -15.42 -0.43
C ASP A 143 -12.65 -14.81 -0.14
N ASP A 144 -12.77 -13.48 -0.21
CA ASP A 144 -14.03 -12.77 0.05
C ASP A 144 -15.13 -13.10 -0.99
N VAL A 145 -14.76 -13.32 -2.26
CA VAL A 145 -15.71 -13.75 -3.32
C VAL A 145 -16.20 -15.16 -3.11
N ARG A 146 -15.30 -16.06 -2.70
CA ARG A 146 -15.62 -17.49 -2.56
C ARG A 146 -16.47 -17.81 -1.34
N ARG A 147 -16.51 -16.94 -0.35
CA ARG A 147 -17.21 -17.19 0.91
C ARG A 147 -18.63 -16.63 0.94
N SER A 148 -19.56 -17.45 1.42
CA SER A 148 -20.95 -17.04 1.70
C SER A 148 -21.13 -16.42 3.10
N THR A 149 -20.20 -16.67 4.04
CA THR A 149 -20.30 -16.22 5.45
C THR A 149 -19.25 -15.16 5.80
N PRO A 150 -19.52 -14.24 6.77
CA PRO A 150 -18.53 -13.29 7.26
C PRO A 150 -17.29 -14.01 7.78
N SER A 151 -16.12 -13.62 7.28
CA SER A 151 -14.88 -14.33 7.56
C SER A 151 -14.22 -13.85 8.86
N LYS A 152 -13.72 -14.79 9.67
CA LYS A 152 -12.77 -14.50 10.74
C LYS A 152 -11.41 -14.03 10.16
N SER A 153 -11.06 -14.47 8.94
CA SER A 153 -9.81 -14.09 8.27
C SER A 153 -9.71 -12.59 7.99
N ALA A 154 -10.82 -11.87 7.78
CA ALA A 154 -10.81 -10.42 7.63
C ALA A 154 -10.24 -9.70 8.88
N LYS A 155 -10.51 -10.20 10.07
CA LYS A 155 -9.96 -9.66 11.33
C LYS A 155 -8.46 -9.91 11.44
N TYR A 156 -8.01 -11.12 11.08
CA TYR A 156 -6.58 -11.46 11.05
C TYR A 156 -5.84 -10.63 10.00
N PHE A 157 -6.42 -10.48 8.81
CA PHE A 157 -5.86 -9.62 7.76
C PHE A 157 -5.71 -8.17 8.25
N ALA A 158 -6.77 -7.61 8.86
CA ALA A 158 -6.73 -6.26 9.41
C ALA A 158 -5.68 -6.11 10.52
N ALA A 159 -5.58 -7.09 11.42
CA ALA A 159 -4.60 -7.06 12.51
C ALA A 159 -3.16 -7.17 11.98
N VAL A 160 -2.88 -8.14 11.11
CA VAL A 160 -1.53 -8.34 10.55
C VAL A 160 -1.10 -7.14 9.71
N SER A 161 -1.97 -6.66 8.82
CA SER A 161 -1.66 -5.48 8.00
C SER A 161 -1.45 -4.22 8.85
N SER A 162 -2.22 -4.04 9.94
CA SER A 162 -2.04 -2.92 10.86
C SER A 162 -0.69 -2.96 11.56
N VAL A 163 -0.26 -4.14 12.03
CA VAL A 163 1.05 -4.31 12.68
C VAL A 163 2.18 -4.04 11.69
N VAL A 164 2.10 -4.60 10.48
CA VAL A 164 3.12 -4.41 9.44
C VAL A 164 3.24 -2.93 9.04
N ILE A 165 2.12 -2.26 8.81
CA ILE A 165 2.11 -0.83 8.45
C ILE A 165 2.63 0.03 9.60
N LEU A 166 2.24 -0.28 10.85
CA LEU A 166 2.74 0.44 12.02
C LEU A 166 4.26 0.33 12.14
N ILE A 167 4.82 -0.88 12.00
CA ILE A 167 6.27 -1.10 12.01
C ILE A 167 6.95 -0.30 10.89
N ALA A 168 6.39 -0.34 9.68
CA ALA A 168 6.93 0.41 8.55
C ALA A 168 6.88 1.93 8.81
N VAL A 169 5.78 2.46 9.31
CA VAL A 169 5.65 3.90 9.62
C VAL A 169 6.62 4.32 10.72
N VAL A 170 6.73 3.55 11.81
CA VAL A 170 7.69 3.84 12.91
C VAL A 170 9.13 3.81 12.39
N GLY A 171 9.47 2.81 11.56
CA GLY A 171 10.78 2.73 10.93
C GLY A 171 11.10 3.95 10.03
N ALA A 172 10.10 4.52 9.36
CA ALA A 172 10.29 5.69 8.53
C ALA A 172 10.73 6.93 9.33
N PHE A 173 10.25 7.10 10.55
CA PHE A 173 10.70 8.18 11.44
C PHE A 173 12.17 8.04 11.82
N SER A 174 12.69 6.83 11.89
CA SER A 174 14.12 6.60 12.15
C SER A 174 15.01 7.04 10.98
N ILE A 175 14.49 7.02 9.74
CA ILE A 175 15.23 7.41 8.53
C ILE A 175 15.11 8.91 8.27
N VAL A 176 13.90 9.46 8.35
CA VAL A 176 13.62 10.89 8.01
C VAL A 176 13.96 11.82 9.18
N GLY A 177 14.09 11.27 10.38
CA GLY A 177 14.25 12.09 11.59
C GLY A 177 12.95 12.77 12.04
N SER A 178 13.04 13.52 13.14
CA SER A 178 11.90 14.26 13.66
C SER A 178 11.59 15.51 12.80
N PRO A 179 10.33 16.00 12.79
CA PRO A 179 9.98 17.27 12.14
C PRO A 179 10.82 18.47 12.58
N ALA A 180 11.34 18.43 13.81
CA ALA A 180 12.24 19.46 14.34
C ALA A 180 13.59 19.46 13.61
N ASN A 181 14.19 18.29 13.41
CA ASN A 181 15.45 18.14 12.66
C ASN A 181 15.29 18.56 11.20
N ALA A 182 14.15 18.26 10.58
CA ALA A 182 13.87 18.69 9.21
C ALA A 182 13.83 20.21 9.05
N ARG A 183 13.31 20.95 10.07
CA ARG A 183 13.32 22.42 10.08
C ARG A 183 14.75 22.96 10.21
N LEU A 184 15.57 22.38 11.08
CA LEU A 184 16.97 22.81 11.26
C LEU A 184 17.76 22.69 9.95
N VAL A 185 17.64 21.56 9.25
CA VAL A 185 18.28 21.36 7.94
C VAL A 185 17.82 22.40 6.91
N GLN A 186 16.53 22.76 6.89
CA GLN A 186 16.02 23.81 6.00
C GLN A 186 16.60 25.19 6.33
N PHE A 187 16.72 25.55 7.61
CA PHE A 187 17.34 26.81 8.03
C PHE A 187 18.83 26.87 7.69
N ASP A 188 19.57 25.77 7.84
CA ASP A 188 20.98 25.72 7.50
C ASP A 188 21.20 25.88 5.99
N GLN A 189 20.31 25.31 5.16
CA GLN A 189 20.39 25.49 3.70
C GLN A 189 20.05 26.92 3.23
N GLN A 190 19.12 27.60 3.93
CA GLN A 190 18.82 29.00 3.65
C GLN A 190 19.96 29.95 4.03
N ARG A 191 20.88 29.54 4.92
CA ARG A 191 22.05 30.33 5.32
C ARG A 191 23.24 30.17 4.39
N ILE A 192 23.26 29.11 3.58
CA ILE A 192 24.37 28.78 2.66
C ILE A 192 24.13 29.35 1.25
N ASN A 193 22.87 29.69 0.91
CA ASN A 193 22.47 30.37 -0.33
C ASN A 193 22.35 31.90 -0.12
#